data_77c6a1b2f523dd66b9d8dad2a062cab2
#
_entry.id   77c6a1b2f523dd66b9d8dad2a062cab2
#
_cell.length_a   1.000
_cell.length_b   1.000
_cell.length_c   1.000
_cell.angle_alpha   90.00
_cell.angle_beta   90.00
_cell.angle_gamma   90.00
#
_symmetry.space_group_name_H-M   'P 1'
#
loop_
_entity.id
_entity.type
_entity.pdbx_description
1 polymer ?
#
loop_
_entity_poly.entity_id
_entity_poly.type
_entity_poly.pdbx_seq_one_letter_code
_entity_poly.pdbx_strand_id
1 'polypeptide(L)' 'MSYIEIMQALENGLKVYWINSAYKVFLDNGKLHCIYEYNSYMTALAESEYKDCFIEE' A
#
# COMPACT_ATOMS: atom_id res chain seq x y z
N MET A 1 8.49 1.95 -4.31
CA MET A 1 7.64 2.74 -5.23
C MET A 1 7.51 4.15 -4.69
N SER A 2 7.33 5.12 -5.60
CA SER A 2 6.99 6.49 -5.19
C SER A 2 5.49 6.59 -4.90
N TYR A 3 5.08 7.69 -4.27
CA TYR A 3 3.66 7.97 -4.02
C TYR A 3 2.84 7.91 -5.31
N ILE A 4 3.34 8.54 -6.37
CA ILE A 4 2.62 8.58 -7.66
C ILE A 4 2.51 7.18 -8.26
N GLU A 5 3.56 6.38 -8.17
CA GLU A 5 3.52 5.00 -8.68
C GLU A 5 2.51 4.16 -7.93
N ILE A 6 2.45 4.30 -6.60
CA ILE A 6 1.47 3.57 -5.79
C ILE A 6 0.05 4.01 -6.17
N MET A 7 -0.18 5.30 -6.31
CA MET A 7 -1.49 5.84 -6.68
C MET A 7 -1.93 5.35 -8.04
N GLN A 8 -1.03 5.35 -9.02
CA GLN A 8 -1.35 4.87 -10.36
C GLN A 8 -1.67 3.38 -10.37
N ALA A 9 -0.92 2.59 -9.59
CA ALA A 9 -1.17 1.16 -9.49
C ALA A 9 -2.56 0.89 -8.90
N LEU A 10 -2.92 1.60 -7.82
CA LEU A 10 -4.22 1.43 -7.20
C LEU A 10 -5.35 1.87 -8.13
N GLU A 11 -5.17 2.95 -8.87
CA GLU A 11 -6.16 3.41 -9.86
C GLU A 11 -6.38 2.40 -10.97
N ASN A 12 -5.35 1.65 -11.32
CA ASN A 12 -5.43 0.61 -12.35
C ASN A 12 -5.93 -0.73 -11.80
N GLY A 13 -6.35 -0.77 -10.55
CA GLY A 13 -6.88 -1.98 -9.94
C GLY A 13 -5.83 -3.02 -9.57
N LEU A 14 -4.56 -2.62 -9.53
CA LEU A 14 -3.47 -3.52 -9.16
C LEU A 14 -3.37 -3.64 -7.64
N LYS A 15 -2.89 -4.81 -7.19
CA LYS A 15 -2.69 -5.05 -5.78
C LYS A 15 -1.30 -4.58 -5.36
N VAL A 16 -1.26 -3.66 -4.41
CA VAL A 16 -0.01 -3.12 -3.87
C VAL A 16 0.16 -3.62 -2.43
N TYR A 17 1.36 -4.05 -2.10
CA TYR A 17 1.71 -4.56 -0.78
C TYR A 17 2.92 -3.80 -0.23
N TRP A 18 3.04 -3.80 1.10
CA TRP A 18 4.17 -3.21 1.82
C TRP A 18 4.92 -4.31 2.55
N ILE A 19 6.23 -4.42 2.31
CA ILE A 19 7.14 -5.43 2.88
C ILE A 19 6.82 -6.84 2.37
N ASN A 20 5.59 -7.33 2.61
CA ASN A 20 5.18 -8.66 2.15
C ASN A 20 3.67 -8.65 1.87
N SER A 21 3.15 -9.75 1.36
CA SER A 21 1.75 -9.83 0.92
C SER A 21 0.73 -9.82 2.05
N ALA A 22 1.17 -9.85 3.31
CA ALA A 22 0.26 -9.73 4.45
C ALA A 22 -0.15 -8.28 4.72
N TYR A 23 0.60 -7.31 4.20
CA TYR A 23 0.33 -5.88 4.37
C TYR A 23 -0.19 -5.30 3.07
N LYS A 24 -1.51 -5.22 2.96
CA LYS A 24 -2.15 -4.69 1.76
C LYS A 24 -2.25 -3.16 1.83
N VAL A 25 -1.82 -2.50 0.77
CA VAL A 25 -1.85 -1.03 0.69
C VAL A 25 -3.15 -0.58 0.07
N PHE A 26 -3.75 0.46 0.61
CA PHE A 26 -4.97 1.05 0.06
C PHE A 26 -4.98 2.56 0.29
N LEU A 27 -5.86 3.23 -0.43
CA LEU A 27 -6.03 4.68 -0.35
C LEU A 27 -7.28 4.98 0.48
N ASP A 28 -7.14 5.86 1.47
CA ASP A 28 -8.25 6.33 2.29
C ASP A 28 -8.12 7.83 2.50
N ASN A 29 -9.13 8.59 2.05
CA ASN A 29 -9.15 10.05 2.15
C ASN A 29 -7.91 10.73 1.57
N GLY A 30 -7.40 10.20 0.46
CA GLY A 30 -6.22 10.75 -0.20
C GLY A 30 -4.91 10.39 0.47
N LYS A 31 -4.94 9.55 1.49
CA LYS A 31 -3.75 9.09 2.20
C LYS A 31 -3.56 7.60 2.04
N LEU A 32 -2.31 7.18 1.90
CA LEU A 32 -1.98 5.77 1.79
C LEU A 32 -1.94 5.12 3.17
N HIS A 33 -2.58 3.97 3.27
CA HIS A 33 -2.64 3.17 4.49
C HIS A 33 -2.28 1.73 4.14
N CYS A 34 -1.94 0.94 5.15
CA CYS A 34 -1.84 -0.50 4.97
C CYS A 34 -2.68 -1.21 6.02
N ILE A 35 -3.17 -2.39 5.66
CA ILE A 35 -3.93 -3.26 6.56
C ILE A 35 -3.22 -4.60 6.66
N TYR A 36 -3.03 -5.08 7.90
CA TYR A 36 -2.45 -6.40 8.14
C TYR A 36 -3.53 -7.45 8.01
N GLU A 37 -3.31 -8.42 7.13
CA GLU A 37 -4.34 -9.39 6.76
C GLU A 37 -4.85 -10.23 7.94
N TYR A 38 -3.98 -10.58 8.87
CA TYR A 38 -4.31 -11.55 9.91
C TYR A 38 -5.11 -10.96 11.08
N ASN A 39 -5.00 -9.68 11.35
CA ASN A 39 -5.71 -9.05 12.47
C ASN A 39 -6.45 -7.77 12.09
N SER A 40 -6.49 -7.45 10.81
CA SER A 40 -7.13 -6.24 10.28
C SER A 40 -6.61 -4.93 10.89
N TYR A 41 -5.40 -4.96 11.43
CA TYR A 41 -4.77 -3.75 11.95
C TYR A 41 -4.42 -2.79 10.81
N MET A 42 -4.90 -1.56 10.91
CA MET A 42 -4.66 -0.54 9.89
C MET A 42 -3.75 0.55 10.44
N THR A 43 -2.84 1.02 9.62
CA THR A 43 -1.97 2.13 9.97
C THR A 43 -1.66 2.96 8.72
N ALA A 44 -1.39 4.25 8.92
CA ALA A 44 -0.99 5.11 7.82
C ALA A 44 0.44 4.77 7.40
N LEU A 45 0.67 4.76 6.08
CA LEU A 45 2.02 4.58 5.54
C LEU A 45 2.78 5.90 5.57
N ALA A 46 3.98 5.89 6.13
CA ALA A 46 4.86 7.04 6.09
C ALA A 46 5.57 7.10 4.72
N GLU A 47 5.96 8.29 4.32
CA GLU A 47 6.64 8.48 3.04
C GLU A 47 7.92 7.63 2.93
N SER A 48 8.65 7.48 4.03
CA SER A 48 9.85 6.65 4.06
C SER A 48 9.57 5.16 3.86
N GLU A 49 8.33 4.74 3.99
CA GLU A 49 7.93 3.34 3.82
C GLU A 49 7.51 3.01 2.39
N TYR A 50 7.31 4.01 1.55
CA TYR A 50 6.87 3.79 0.16
C TYR A 50 7.86 2.97 -0.64
N LYS A 51 9.16 3.07 -0.34
CA LYS A 51 10.20 2.32 -1.04
C LYS A 51 10.07 0.80 -0.86
N ASP A 52 9.39 0.37 0.20
CA ASP A 52 9.19 -1.05 0.50
C ASP A 52 7.88 -1.59 -0.08
N CYS A 53 7.14 -0.77 -0.82
CA CYS A 53 5.91 -1.19 -1.48
C CYS A 53 6.23 -1.85 -2.82
N PHE A 54 5.40 -2.82 -3.19
CA PHE A 54 5.57 -3.54 -4.46
C PHE A 54 4.20 -3.98 -4.99
N ILE A 55 4.17 -4.28 -6.27
CA ILE A 55 2.95 -4.76 -6.95
C ILE A 55 3.03 -6.27 -7.07
N GLU A 56 1.95 -6.94 -6.71
CA GLU A 56 1.81 -8.37 -6.97
C GLU A 56 1.34 -8.57 -8.41
N GLU A 57 2.07 -9.39 -9.13
CA GLU A 57 1.71 -9.75 -10.50
C GLU A 57 0.98 -11.08 -10.60
#